data_cc1201e93641bfff6cd1af03522741a0
#
_entry.id   cc1201e93641bfff6cd1af03522741a0
#
_cell.length_a   1.000
_cell.length_b   1.000
_cell.length_c   1.000
_cell.angle_alpha   90.00
_cell.angle_beta   90.00
_cell.angle_gamma   90.00
#
_symmetry.space_group_name_H-M   'P 1'
#
loop_
_entity.id
_entity.type
_entity.pdbx_description
1 polymer ?
#
loop_
_entity_poly.entity_id
_entity_poly.type
_entity_poly.pdbx_seq_one_letter_code
_entity_poly.pdbx_strand_id
1 'polypeptide(L)'
;PATYEEKDGSQQPCYVKGSRGQSIDYDFRLNTPWKVGASLGHTIGNYLALGATYEYAWYDHMDNRVKDGGYYDSYWGDYYESSSSDEAMNHDTQLNLQGVSTLKLGAEIKPVDMLSIRLGYNYVSPMYKDNALRDQTFDSNGVYIASSADYTNWKATNRFTLGVGFNYQNLAIDVAYQYSSQKGDFYPFESFTDMGCSVNATKVDNKRHQLLMTVGYR
;
A
#
# COMPACT_ATOMS: atom_id res chain seq x y z
N PRO A 1 -9.74 25.36 -12.38
CA PRO A 1 -9.84 24.22 -13.27
C PRO A 1 -8.63 24.22 -14.21
N ALA A 2 -8.07 23.04 -14.46
CA ALA A 2 -7.01 22.89 -15.43
C ALA A 2 -7.59 23.13 -16.83
N THR A 3 -6.80 23.74 -17.69
CA THR A 3 -7.16 24.00 -19.09
C THR A 3 -6.03 23.52 -20.00
N TYR A 4 -6.35 23.13 -21.21
CA TYR A 4 -5.38 22.91 -22.27
C TYR A 4 -5.60 23.91 -23.41
N GLU A 5 -4.53 24.19 -24.14
CA GLU A 5 -4.58 25.09 -25.28
C GLU A 5 -4.70 24.28 -26.57
N GLU A 6 -5.73 24.54 -27.35
CA GLU A 6 -5.86 23.94 -28.69
C GLU A 6 -4.92 24.60 -29.69
N LYS A 7 -4.72 23.95 -30.87
CA LYS A 7 -3.85 24.49 -31.95
C LYS A 7 -4.25 25.85 -32.46
N ASP A 8 -5.48 26.27 -32.23
CA ASP A 8 -6.01 27.58 -32.58
C ASP A 8 -5.82 28.66 -31.50
N GLY A 9 -5.17 28.31 -30.37
CA GLY A 9 -4.94 29.20 -29.26
C GLY A 9 -6.11 29.33 -28.27
N SER A 10 -7.19 28.57 -28.47
CA SER A 10 -8.30 28.55 -27.52
C SER A 10 -7.97 27.69 -26.31
N GLN A 11 -8.35 28.18 -25.12
CA GLN A 11 -8.21 27.40 -23.88
C GLN A 11 -9.48 26.60 -23.60
N GLN A 12 -9.34 25.29 -23.52
CA GLN A 12 -10.43 24.39 -23.20
C GLN A 12 -10.28 23.83 -21.77
N PRO A 13 -11.37 23.64 -21.02
CA PRO A 13 -11.28 23.00 -19.72
C PRO A 13 -10.93 21.53 -19.88
N CYS A 14 -9.93 21.07 -19.11
CA CYS A 14 -9.63 19.64 -18.99
C CYS A 14 -10.75 18.96 -18.20
N TYR A 15 -11.63 18.28 -18.86
CA TYR A 15 -12.61 17.39 -18.24
C TYR A 15 -12.88 16.18 -19.13
N VAL A 16 -13.08 15.06 -18.49
CA VAL A 16 -13.56 13.87 -19.19
C VAL A 16 -15.07 13.96 -19.32
N LYS A 17 -15.59 13.74 -20.52
CA LYS A 17 -17.03 13.54 -20.72
C LYS A 17 -17.42 12.19 -20.13
N GLY A 18 -17.57 12.15 -18.80
CA GLY A 18 -18.21 11.02 -18.13
C GLY A 18 -19.73 11.03 -18.34
N SER A 19 -20.37 9.91 -18.08
CA SER A 19 -21.81 9.81 -17.93
C SER A 19 -22.24 10.73 -16.75
N ARG A 20 -22.68 11.92 -17.05
CA ARG A 20 -23.06 12.95 -16.07
C ARG A 20 -23.90 12.36 -14.93
N GLY A 21 -23.27 12.14 -13.79
CA GLY A 21 -23.95 11.73 -12.55
C GLY A 21 -24.55 10.33 -12.53
N GLN A 22 -24.21 9.45 -13.46
CA GLN A 22 -24.56 8.03 -13.35
C GLN A 22 -23.47 7.33 -12.53
N SER A 23 -23.85 6.78 -11.38
CA SER A 23 -23.03 5.82 -10.67
C SER A 23 -23.20 4.46 -11.36
N ILE A 24 -22.09 3.78 -11.57
CA ILE A 24 -22.06 2.40 -12.06
C ILE A 24 -21.59 1.56 -10.88
N ASP A 25 -22.42 0.57 -10.50
CA ASP A 25 -21.99 -0.46 -9.56
C ASP A 25 -21.12 -1.45 -10.32
N TYR A 26 -19.87 -1.57 -9.88
CA TYR A 26 -18.89 -2.46 -10.48
C TYR A 26 -18.44 -3.50 -9.47
N ASP A 27 -18.87 -4.74 -9.67
CA ASP A 27 -18.44 -5.87 -8.85
C ASP A 27 -17.09 -6.39 -9.29
N PHE A 28 -16.11 -6.35 -8.41
CA PHE A 28 -14.77 -6.87 -8.67
C PHE A 28 -14.33 -7.80 -7.55
N ARG A 29 -13.41 -8.70 -7.88
CA ARG A 29 -12.68 -9.53 -6.92
C ARG A 29 -11.19 -9.29 -7.11
N LEU A 30 -10.48 -9.06 -6.02
CA LEU A 30 -9.04 -8.92 -6.03
C LEU A 30 -8.39 -10.13 -5.35
N ASN A 31 -7.63 -10.91 -6.11
CA ASN A 31 -6.76 -11.92 -5.55
C ASN A 31 -5.43 -11.25 -5.16
N THR A 32 -5.13 -11.24 -3.87
CA THR A 32 -3.92 -10.64 -3.33
C THR A 32 -2.66 -11.40 -3.79
N PRO A 33 -1.52 -10.72 -3.91
CA PRO A 33 -0.32 -11.34 -4.42
C PRO A 33 0.26 -12.38 -3.46
N TRP A 34 1.03 -13.31 -4.01
CA TRP A 34 1.86 -14.19 -3.21
C TRP A 34 2.85 -13.37 -2.38
N LYS A 35 3.05 -13.81 -1.14
CA LYS A 35 4.02 -13.25 -0.23
C LYS A 35 4.89 -14.38 0.33
N VAL A 36 6.20 -14.20 0.28
CA VAL A 36 7.17 -15.10 0.90
C VAL A 36 8.00 -14.34 1.91
N GLY A 37 8.46 -15.01 2.94
CA GLY A 37 9.30 -14.39 3.95
C GLY A 37 10.16 -15.42 4.66
N ALA A 38 11.30 -14.91 5.16
CA ALA A 38 12.21 -15.65 6.00
C ALA A 38 12.60 -14.81 7.21
N SER A 39 12.74 -15.47 8.35
CA SER A 39 13.15 -14.84 9.60
C SER A 39 14.30 -15.59 10.23
N LEU A 40 15.25 -14.85 10.79
CA LEU A 40 16.36 -15.37 11.55
C LEU A 40 16.39 -14.67 12.91
N GLY A 41 16.54 -15.44 13.97
CA GLY A 41 16.71 -14.93 15.32
C GLY A 41 17.89 -15.59 16.01
N HIS A 42 18.63 -14.83 16.80
CA HIS A 42 19.74 -15.33 17.59
C HIS A 42 19.79 -14.66 18.95
N THR A 43 20.06 -15.46 19.98
CA THR A 43 20.25 -14.98 21.35
C THR A 43 21.66 -15.25 21.81
N ILE A 44 22.27 -14.26 22.45
CA ILE A 44 23.59 -14.33 23.04
C ILE A 44 23.44 -14.22 24.56
N GLY A 45 23.63 -15.34 25.24
CA GLY A 45 23.34 -15.44 26.67
C GLY A 45 21.90 -15.04 26.97
N ASN A 46 21.69 -14.43 28.14
CA ASN A 46 20.38 -13.90 28.56
C ASN A 46 20.24 -12.39 28.34
N TYR A 47 21.27 -11.75 27.75
CA TYR A 47 21.38 -10.29 27.72
C TYR A 47 21.15 -9.67 26.35
N LEU A 48 21.28 -10.44 25.26
CA LEU A 48 21.12 -9.91 23.90
C LEU A 48 20.30 -10.85 23.04
N ALA A 49 19.24 -10.34 22.40
CA ALA A 49 18.52 -11.03 21.34
C ALA A 49 18.53 -10.16 20.06
N LEU A 50 18.78 -10.80 18.92
CA LEU A 50 18.79 -10.19 17.61
C LEU A 50 17.79 -10.89 16.71
N GLY A 51 17.13 -10.14 15.86
CA GLY A 51 16.19 -10.68 14.90
C GLY A 51 16.23 -9.92 13.58
N ALA A 52 16.11 -10.65 12.48
CA ALA A 52 15.97 -10.12 11.14
C ALA A 52 14.87 -10.88 10.42
N THR A 53 14.02 -10.15 9.68
CA THR A 53 12.98 -10.71 8.83
C THR A 53 13.03 -10.02 7.48
N TYR A 54 13.00 -10.81 6.42
CA TYR A 54 12.80 -10.32 5.07
C TYR A 54 11.53 -10.92 4.50
N GLU A 55 10.71 -10.07 3.87
CA GLU A 55 9.47 -10.48 3.20
C GLU A 55 9.44 -9.86 1.81
N TYR A 56 8.94 -10.60 0.83
CA TYR A 56 8.70 -10.10 -0.52
C TYR A 56 7.28 -10.44 -0.96
N ALA A 57 6.59 -9.45 -1.53
CA ALA A 57 5.24 -9.59 -2.06
C ALA A 57 5.20 -9.11 -3.51
N TRP A 58 4.62 -9.92 -4.41
CA TRP A 58 4.53 -9.64 -5.86
C TRP A 58 3.29 -8.81 -6.19
N TYR A 59 3.24 -7.52 -5.82
CA TYR A 59 2.07 -6.67 -6.06
C TYR A 59 1.79 -6.42 -7.55
N ASP A 60 2.79 -6.50 -8.40
CA ASP A 60 2.67 -6.47 -9.86
C ASP A 60 2.01 -7.72 -10.47
N HIS A 61 1.78 -8.77 -9.67
CA HIS A 61 1.12 -10.00 -10.06
C HIS A 61 -0.19 -10.23 -9.30
N MET A 62 -0.85 -9.17 -8.89
CA MET A 62 -2.23 -9.27 -8.39
C MET A 62 -3.15 -9.65 -9.54
N ASP A 63 -4.21 -10.40 -9.24
CA ASP A 63 -5.22 -10.79 -10.23
C ASP A 63 -6.53 -10.06 -9.91
N ASN A 64 -6.78 -9.02 -10.68
CA ASN A 64 -8.06 -8.34 -10.71
C ASN A 64 -9.02 -9.17 -11.54
N ARG A 65 -10.20 -9.42 -11.01
CA ARG A 65 -11.21 -10.28 -11.62
C ARG A 65 -12.55 -9.58 -11.67
N VAL A 66 -13.29 -9.85 -12.72
CA VAL A 66 -14.66 -9.37 -12.90
C VAL A 66 -15.62 -10.54 -12.82
N LYS A 67 -16.84 -10.25 -12.41
CA LYS A 67 -17.93 -11.22 -12.39
C LYS A 67 -18.31 -11.53 -13.85
N ASP A 68 -18.26 -12.79 -14.23
CA ASP A 68 -18.57 -13.26 -15.58
C ASP A 68 -19.77 -14.24 -15.62
N GLY A 69 -20.69 -14.10 -14.66
CA GLY A 69 -21.87 -14.93 -14.55
C GLY A 69 -21.84 -15.87 -13.35
N GLY A 70 -22.32 -17.07 -13.55
CA GLY A 70 -22.41 -18.11 -12.54
C GLY A 70 -23.34 -19.22 -12.97
N TYR A 71 -23.45 -20.28 -12.20
CA TYR A 71 -24.40 -21.35 -12.45
C TYR A 71 -25.18 -21.68 -11.18
N TYR A 72 -26.40 -22.10 -11.37
CA TYR A 72 -27.25 -22.59 -10.31
C TYR A 72 -27.12 -24.11 -10.21
N ASP A 73 -26.68 -24.61 -9.08
CA ASP A 73 -26.68 -26.03 -8.79
C ASP A 73 -28.06 -26.44 -8.31
N SER A 74 -28.81 -27.10 -9.19
CA SER A 74 -30.17 -27.53 -8.88
C SER A 74 -30.24 -28.67 -7.87
N TYR A 75 -29.15 -29.37 -7.62
CA TYR A 75 -29.09 -30.48 -6.66
C TYR A 75 -28.95 -29.97 -5.23
N TRP A 76 -28.11 -28.95 -5.00
CA TRP A 76 -27.89 -28.35 -3.68
C TRP A 76 -28.69 -27.07 -3.44
N GLY A 77 -29.30 -26.50 -4.50
CA GLY A 77 -30.07 -25.26 -4.42
C GLY A 77 -29.23 -24.00 -4.28
N ASP A 78 -27.92 -24.10 -4.58
CA ASP A 78 -26.99 -23.01 -4.41
C ASP A 78 -26.63 -22.38 -5.76
N TYR A 79 -26.35 -21.07 -5.73
CA TYR A 79 -25.84 -20.32 -6.87
C TYR A 79 -24.33 -20.09 -6.70
N TYR A 80 -23.54 -20.56 -7.66
CA TYR A 80 -22.09 -20.38 -7.69
C TYR A 80 -21.73 -19.26 -8.67
N GLU A 81 -21.20 -18.18 -8.15
CA GLU A 81 -20.68 -17.09 -8.97
C GLU A 81 -19.37 -17.48 -9.62
N SER A 82 -19.24 -17.21 -10.92
CA SER A 82 -17.96 -17.30 -11.64
C SER A 82 -17.35 -15.94 -11.85
N SER A 83 -16.03 -15.91 -11.97
CA SER A 83 -15.28 -14.69 -12.26
C SER A 83 -14.10 -15.02 -13.18
N SER A 84 -13.82 -14.14 -14.11
CA SER A 84 -12.65 -14.22 -14.99
C SER A 84 -11.62 -13.12 -14.66
N SER A 85 -10.37 -13.35 -15.02
CA SER A 85 -9.33 -12.33 -14.90
C SER A 85 -9.63 -11.14 -15.81
N ASP A 86 -9.50 -9.94 -15.28
CA ASP A 86 -9.58 -8.70 -16.06
C ASP A 86 -8.18 -8.41 -16.63
N GLU A 87 -7.95 -8.84 -17.87
CA GLU A 87 -6.63 -8.74 -18.50
C GLU A 87 -6.16 -7.29 -18.64
N ALA A 88 -7.08 -6.36 -18.98
CA ALA A 88 -6.75 -4.95 -19.14
C ALA A 88 -6.31 -4.35 -17.78
N MET A 89 -7.07 -4.57 -16.72
CA MET A 89 -6.75 -4.09 -15.39
C MET A 89 -5.50 -4.75 -14.81
N ASN A 90 -5.26 -6.02 -15.10
CA ASN A 90 -4.06 -6.73 -14.69
C ASN A 90 -2.82 -6.23 -15.44
N HIS A 91 -2.94 -5.93 -16.74
CA HIS A 91 -1.87 -5.31 -17.50
C HIS A 91 -1.51 -3.93 -16.94
N ASP A 92 -2.50 -3.10 -16.63
CA ASP A 92 -2.30 -1.79 -16.01
C ASP A 92 -1.65 -1.91 -14.62
N THR A 93 -2.08 -2.89 -13.82
CA THR A 93 -1.44 -3.23 -12.54
C THR A 93 0.05 -3.53 -12.71
N GLN A 94 0.42 -4.32 -13.73
CA GLN A 94 1.81 -4.65 -14.02
C GLN A 94 2.62 -3.43 -14.51
N LEU A 95 1.99 -2.50 -15.24
CA LEU A 95 2.65 -1.27 -15.67
C LEU A 95 2.97 -0.34 -14.49
N ASN A 96 2.11 -0.27 -13.51
CA ASN A 96 2.16 0.73 -12.44
C ASN A 96 2.76 0.22 -11.13
N LEU A 97 2.56 -1.06 -10.79
CA LEU A 97 3.03 -1.64 -9.55
C LEU A 97 4.30 -2.45 -9.73
N GLN A 98 4.98 -2.70 -8.62
CA GLN A 98 6.17 -3.55 -8.53
C GLN A 98 6.16 -4.37 -7.26
N GLY A 99 7.01 -5.39 -7.22
CA GLY A 99 7.19 -6.19 -6.01
C GLY A 99 7.71 -5.36 -4.84
N VAL A 100 7.21 -5.67 -3.65
CA VAL A 100 7.54 -4.96 -2.40
C VAL A 100 8.41 -5.81 -1.51
N SER A 101 9.59 -5.28 -1.20
CA SER A 101 10.53 -5.83 -0.22
C SER A 101 10.28 -5.19 1.15
N THR A 102 10.17 -6.00 2.18
CA THR A 102 10.09 -5.55 3.57
C THR A 102 11.24 -6.15 4.36
N LEU A 103 12.06 -5.28 4.96
CA LEU A 103 13.15 -5.66 5.85
C LEU A 103 12.80 -5.20 7.28
N LYS A 104 12.82 -6.12 8.24
CA LYS A 104 12.63 -5.83 9.65
C LYS A 104 13.86 -6.29 10.43
N LEU A 105 14.43 -5.40 11.21
CA LEU A 105 15.57 -5.68 12.10
C LEU A 105 15.17 -5.34 13.51
N GLY A 106 15.54 -6.17 14.46
CA GLY A 106 15.25 -5.97 15.88
C GLY A 106 16.41 -6.39 16.75
N ALA A 107 16.60 -5.66 17.84
CA ALA A 107 17.52 -6.01 18.92
C ALA A 107 16.87 -5.76 20.28
N GLU A 108 17.05 -6.68 21.21
CA GLU A 108 16.70 -6.51 22.63
C GLU A 108 17.96 -6.71 23.45
N ILE A 109 18.24 -5.76 24.32
CA ILE A 109 19.36 -5.79 25.25
C ILE A 109 18.77 -5.78 26.67
N LYS A 110 19.22 -6.71 27.52
CA LYS A 110 18.88 -6.78 28.94
C LYS A 110 20.13 -6.53 29.79
N PRO A 111 20.43 -5.27 30.13
CA PRO A 111 21.59 -4.95 30.96
C PRO A 111 21.50 -5.56 32.36
N VAL A 112 20.28 -5.67 32.85
CA VAL A 112 19.91 -6.34 34.12
C VAL A 112 18.56 -7.01 33.92
N ASP A 113 18.22 -7.99 34.75
CA ASP A 113 16.98 -8.79 34.61
C ASP A 113 15.68 -7.95 34.62
N MET A 114 15.72 -6.81 35.29
CA MET A 114 14.57 -5.92 35.40
C MET A 114 14.41 -4.97 34.23
N LEU A 115 15.44 -4.76 33.38
CA LEU A 115 15.45 -3.74 32.35
C LEU A 115 15.67 -4.36 30.98
N SER A 116 14.77 -4.04 30.04
CA SER A 116 14.90 -4.39 28.63
C SER A 116 14.94 -3.13 27.79
N ILE A 117 15.90 -3.03 26.88
CA ILE A 117 16.00 -1.97 25.87
C ILE A 117 15.82 -2.62 24.51
N ARG A 118 14.89 -2.10 23.72
CA ARG A 118 14.53 -2.66 22.41
C ARG A 118 14.75 -1.62 21.32
N LEU A 119 15.39 -2.03 20.24
CA LEU A 119 15.60 -1.24 19.06
C LEU A 119 15.01 -1.97 17.86
N GLY A 120 14.35 -1.25 16.99
CA GLY A 120 13.80 -1.83 15.76
C GLY A 120 13.92 -0.90 14.58
N TYR A 121 14.11 -1.50 13.42
CA TYR A 121 14.06 -0.82 12.13
C TYR A 121 13.20 -1.62 11.17
N ASN A 122 12.31 -0.92 10.45
CA ASN A 122 11.49 -1.52 9.42
C ASN A 122 11.58 -0.65 8.16
N TYR A 123 11.99 -1.28 7.06
CA TYR A 123 12.02 -0.70 5.72
C TYR A 123 10.98 -1.41 4.84
N VAL A 124 10.18 -0.64 4.12
CA VAL A 124 9.27 -1.15 3.11
C VAL A 124 9.56 -0.40 1.81
N SER A 125 9.91 -1.14 0.75
CA SER A 125 10.15 -0.54 -0.56
C SER A 125 8.85 0.03 -1.16
N PRO A 126 8.92 0.95 -2.15
CA PRO A 126 7.73 1.47 -2.80
C PRO A 126 6.99 0.37 -3.56
N MET A 127 5.66 0.43 -3.54
CA MET A 127 4.79 -0.43 -4.34
C MET A 127 4.62 0.11 -5.76
N TYR A 128 4.64 1.42 -5.91
CA TYR A 128 4.48 2.08 -7.20
C TYR A 128 5.82 2.23 -7.91
N LYS A 129 5.83 1.98 -9.21
CA LYS A 129 6.95 2.33 -10.08
C LYS A 129 7.09 3.85 -10.21
N ASP A 130 8.24 4.32 -10.63
CA ASP A 130 8.41 5.73 -10.96
C ASP A 130 7.45 6.12 -12.10
N ASN A 131 6.78 7.25 -11.92
CA ASN A 131 5.75 7.76 -12.83
C ASN A 131 4.48 6.88 -12.97
N ALA A 132 4.26 5.93 -12.07
CA ALA A 132 3.00 5.18 -12.03
C ALA A 132 1.80 6.11 -11.89
N LEU A 133 0.66 5.69 -12.44
CA LEU A 133 -0.64 6.35 -12.32
C LEU A 133 -0.70 7.78 -12.90
N ARG A 134 0.20 8.15 -13.80
CA ARG A 134 0.21 9.50 -14.36
C ARG A 134 -0.81 9.72 -15.48
N ASP A 135 -1.24 8.66 -16.12
CA ASP A 135 -2.13 8.69 -17.27
C ASP A 135 -2.97 7.41 -17.24
N GLN A 136 -4.17 7.53 -16.71
CA GLN A 136 -4.99 6.36 -16.46
C GLN A 136 -6.44 6.57 -16.85
N THR A 137 -6.75 6.07 -18.02
CA THR A 137 -8.06 5.50 -18.33
C THR A 137 -7.82 4.05 -18.66
N PHE A 138 -8.39 3.12 -17.91
CA PHE A 138 -8.37 1.72 -18.30
C PHE A 138 -9.77 1.27 -18.67
N ASP A 139 -9.80 0.46 -19.70
CA ASP A 139 -11.00 -0.16 -20.24
C ASP A 139 -11.11 -1.57 -19.65
N SER A 140 -12.00 -1.76 -18.72
CA SER A 140 -12.30 -3.06 -18.13
C SER A 140 -13.66 -3.53 -18.64
N ASN A 141 -13.69 -4.68 -19.32
CA ASN A 141 -14.92 -5.24 -19.93
C ASN A 141 -15.70 -4.25 -20.81
N GLY A 142 -15.02 -3.38 -21.52
CA GLY A 142 -15.66 -2.36 -22.35
C GLY A 142 -16.28 -1.20 -21.58
N VAL A 143 -16.02 -1.09 -20.28
CA VAL A 143 -16.45 0.02 -19.43
C VAL A 143 -15.26 0.90 -19.08
N TYR A 144 -15.34 2.17 -19.43
CA TYR A 144 -14.37 3.16 -18.98
C TYR A 144 -14.56 3.45 -17.50
N ILE A 145 -13.57 3.06 -16.67
CA ILE A 145 -13.56 3.34 -15.25
C ILE A 145 -12.49 4.40 -15.00
N ALA A 146 -12.92 5.62 -14.69
CA ALA A 146 -12.03 6.61 -14.13
C ALA A 146 -11.85 6.29 -12.64
N SER A 147 -10.61 6.17 -12.20
CA SER A 147 -10.30 6.01 -10.79
C SER A 147 -10.56 7.31 -10.01
N SER A 148 -10.19 7.38 -8.74
CA SER A 148 -10.40 8.55 -7.91
C SER A 148 -9.75 9.81 -8.51
N ALA A 149 -10.33 10.98 -8.22
CA ALA A 149 -9.86 12.25 -8.74
C ALA A 149 -8.43 12.59 -8.29
N ASP A 150 -8.01 12.11 -7.12
CA ASP A 150 -6.70 12.36 -6.56
C ASP A 150 -6.02 11.05 -6.11
N TYR A 151 -4.70 11.01 -6.17
CA TYR A 151 -3.91 9.87 -5.74
C TYR A 151 -2.52 10.28 -5.27
N THR A 152 -1.86 9.38 -4.53
CA THR A 152 -0.49 9.59 -4.06
C THR A 152 0.36 8.35 -4.34
N ASN A 153 1.42 8.53 -5.11
CA ASN A 153 2.44 7.50 -5.30
C ASN A 153 3.39 7.51 -4.10
N TRP A 154 3.09 6.69 -3.12
CA TRP A 154 3.89 6.54 -1.93
C TRP A 154 5.20 5.83 -2.24
N LYS A 155 6.31 6.45 -1.79
CA LYS A 155 7.67 5.90 -1.87
C LYS A 155 7.97 5.02 -0.66
N ALA A 156 9.22 4.64 -0.53
CA ALA A 156 9.67 3.79 0.58
C ALA A 156 9.28 4.35 1.94
N THR A 157 8.91 3.44 2.84
CA THR A 157 8.61 3.75 4.24
C THR A 157 9.76 3.28 5.13
N ASN A 158 10.22 4.17 5.99
CA ASN A 158 11.19 3.88 7.04
C ASN A 158 10.52 4.04 8.41
N ARG A 159 10.69 3.05 9.30
CA ARG A 159 10.20 3.12 10.67
C ARG A 159 11.33 2.75 11.62
N PHE A 160 11.56 3.60 12.60
CA PHE A 160 12.49 3.38 13.70
C PHE A 160 11.70 3.24 14.99
N THR A 161 12.04 2.25 15.78
CA THR A 161 11.39 2.02 17.08
C THR A 161 12.43 1.93 18.18
N LEU A 162 12.10 2.53 19.32
CA LEU A 162 12.85 2.44 20.56
C LEU A 162 11.87 2.05 21.67
N GLY A 163 12.20 1.03 22.46
CA GLY A 163 11.39 0.58 23.58
C GLY A 163 12.23 0.40 24.83
N VAL A 164 11.62 0.69 25.98
CA VAL A 164 12.19 0.40 27.29
C VAL A 164 11.14 -0.33 28.11
N GLY A 165 11.49 -1.51 28.58
CA GLY A 165 10.67 -2.34 29.47
C GLY A 165 11.30 -2.45 30.87
N PHE A 166 10.49 -2.27 31.89
CA PHE A 166 10.88 -2.44 33.28
C PHE A 166 9.97 -3.46 33.97
N ASN A 167 10.55 -4.49 34.53
CA ASN A 167 9.85 -5.55 35.25
C ASN A 167 10.36 -5.65 36.69
N TYR A 168 9.48 -5.43 37.64
CA TYR A 168 9.83 -5.57 39.05
C TYR A 168 8.71 -6.28 39.81
N GLN A 169 9.03 -7.44 40.38
CA GLN A 169 8.05 -8.32 41.05
C GLN A 169 6.84 -8.60 40.15
N ASN A 170 5.67 -8.07 40.52
CA ASN A 170 4.40 -8.25 39.80
C ASN A 170 4.07 -7.10 38.86
N LEU A 171 4.93 -6.07 38.77
CA LEU A 171 4.70 -4.88 37.96
C LEU A 171 5.57 -4.94 36.68
N ALA A 172 4.93 -4.76 35.53
CA ALA A 172 5.59 -4.59 34.24
C ALA A 172 5.18 -3.24 33.62
N ILE A 173 6.16 -2.46 33.22
CA ILE A 173 5.95 -1.17 32.53
C ILE A 173 6.76 -1.19 31.25
N ASP A 174 6.11 -1.03 30.11
CA ASP A 174 6.76 -0.88 28.81
C ASP A 174 6.41 0.46 28.21
N VAL A 175 7.42 1.16 27.70
CA VAL A 175 7.26 2.39 26.93
C VAL A 175 7.95 2.21 25.59
N ALA A 176 7.23 2.49 24.51
CA ALA A 176 7.74 2.38 23.16
C ALA A 176 7.48 3.66 22.37
N TYR A 177 8.48 4.10 21.63
CA TYR A 177 8.41 5.21 20.70
C TYR A 177 8.67 4.72 19.30
N GLN A 178 7.86 5.18 18.34
CA GLN A 178 8.05 4.92 16.92
C GLN A 178 8.08 6.22 16.13
N TYR A 179 9.08 6.33 15.27
CA TYR A 179 9.15 7.33 14.22
C TYR A 179 8.97 6.67 12.87
N SER A 180 8.05 7.18 12.06
CA SER A 180 7.82 6.72 10.69
C SER A 180 7.98 7.89 9.72
N SER A 181 8.66 7.66 8.60
CA SER A 181 8.85 8.62 7.52
C SER A 181 8.54 7.97 6.18
N GLN A 182 7.72 8.63 5.38
CA GLN A 182 7.35 8.21 4.04
C GLN A 182 7.18 9.45 3.16
N LYS A 183 7.80 9.45 2.00
CA LYS A 183 7.60 10.48 0.98
C LYS A 183 6.61 10.00 -0.06
N GLY A 184 5.99 10.94 -0.77
CA GLY A 184 5.08 10.63 -1.85
C GLY A 184 5.02 11.73 -2.89
N ASP A 185 4.50 11.36 -4.03
CA ASP A 185 4.16 12.26 -5.12
C ASP A 185 2.63 12.32 -5.23
N PHE A 186 2.05 13.42 -4.75
CA PHE A 186 0.61 13.64 -4.77
C PHE A 186 0.19 14.29 -6.09
N TYR A 187 -0.83 13.74 -6.70
CA TYR A 187 -1.48 14.24 -7.91
C TYR A 187 -2.93 14.59 -7.60
N PRO A 188 -3.36 15.84 -7.76
CA PRO A 188 -4.72 16.27 -7.43
C PRO A 188 -5.79 15.76 -8.42
N PHE A 189 -5.37 15.29 -9.59
CA PHE A 189 -6.21 14.65 -10.61
C PHE A 189 -5.33 13.88 -11.57
N GLU A 190 -5.94 13.03 -12.36
CA GLU A 190 -5.26 12.24 -13.38
C GLU A 190 -4.84 13.09 -14.59
N SER A 191 -3.73 12.72 -15.20
CA SER A 191 -3.30 13.29 -16.47
C SER A 191 -3.97 12.58 -17.64
N PHE A 192 -4.39 13.35 -18.62
CA PHE A 192 -4.94 12.87 -19.89
C PHE A 192 -4.04 13.41 -21.00
N THR A 193 -2.92 12.74 -21.21
CA THR A 193 -1.86 13.21 -22.11
C THR A 193 -2.34 13.30 -23.56
N ASP A 194 -3.25 12.42 -23.97
CA ASP A 194 -3.88 12.45 -25.27
C ASP A 194 -4.71 13.72 -25.51
N MET A 195 -5.20 14.33 -24.45
CA MET A 195 -5.94 15.60 -24.49
C MET A 195 -5.05 16.81 -24.14
N GLY A 196 -3.74 16.62 -24.00
CA GLY A 196 -2.82 17.68 -23.58
C GLY A 196 -2.96 18.12 -22.13
N CYS A 197 -3.75 17.40 -21.32
CA CYS A 197 -3.93 17.68 -19.89
C CYS A 197 -2.89 16.91 -19.09
N SER A 198 -1.93 17.59 -18.49
CA SER A 198 -0.96 16.99 -17.59
C SER A 198 -0.89 17.72 -16.27
N VAL A 199 -0.61 16.98 -15.20
CA VAL A 199 -0.44 17.51 -13.86
C VAL A 199 0.95 17.17 -13.33
N ASN A 200 1.57 18.11 -12.63
CA ASN A 200 2.82 17.88 -11.93
C ASN A 200 2.57 17.43 -10.50
N ALA A 201 3.35 16.47 -10.04
CA ALA A 201 3.27 16.01 -8.67
C ALA A 201 3.60 17.08 -7.64
N THR A 202 2.81 17.15 -6.59
CA THR A 202 3.16 17.85 -5.37
C THR A 202 3.90 16.89 -4.44
N LYS A 203 5.12 17.26 -4.04
CA LYS A 203 5.91 16.45 -3.10
C LYS A 203 5.29 16.50 -1.71
N VAL A 204 5.00 15.34 -1.15
CA VAL A 204 4.47 15.21 0.21
C VAL A 204 5.46 14.42 1.08
N ASP A 205 5.55 14.82 2.35
CA ASP A 205 6.40 14.17 3.35
C ASP A 205 5.54 13.84 4.58
N ASN A 206 5.26 12.56 4.74
CA ASN A 206 4.46 12.04 5.84
C ASN A 206 5.39 11.57 6.96
N LYS A 207 5.43 12.33 8.07
CA LYS A 207 6.18 12.00 9.28
C LYS A 207 5.20 11.74 10.41
N ARG A 208 5.38 10.61 11.08
CA ARG A 208 4.51 10.21 12.19
C ARG A 208 5.32 9.80 13.41
N HIS A 209 4.95 10.35 14.54
CA HIS A 209 5.48 10.01 15.85
C HIS A 209 4.40 9.29 16.65
N GLN A 210 4.74 8.18 17.28
CA GLN A 210 3.84 7.43 18.14
C GLN A 210 4.54 7.10 19.44
N LEU A 211 3.84 7.29 20.53
CA LEU A 211 4.26 6.84 21.87
C LEU A 211 3.22 5.86 22.39
N LEU A 212 3.66 4.71 22.87
CA LEU A 212 2.84 3.69 23.48
C LEU A 212 3.38 3.38 24.87
N MET A 213 2.49 3.31 25.85
CA MET A 213 2.81 2.87 27.20
C MET A 213 1.88 1.74 27.60
N THR A 214 2.45 0.68 28.14
CA THR A 214 1.73 -0.48 28.67
C THR A 214 2.11 -0.69 30.13
N VAL A 215 1.12 -0.89 30.98
CA VAL A 215 1.31 -1.24 32.40
C VAL A 215 0.59 -2.56 32.64
N GLY A 216 1.31 -3.55 33.14
CA GLY A 216 0.79 -4.85 33.50
C GLY A 216 1.03 -5.13 34.97
N TYR A 217 0.05 -5.74 35.66
CA TYR A 217 0.18 -6.26 37.03
C TYR A 217 -0.26 -7.71 37.02
N ARG A 218 0.55 -8.57 37.69
CA ARG A 218 0.32 -10.02 37.79
C ARG A 218 0.14 -10.46 39.23
#